data_5de87fc210d161953143b0bd06a985ae
#
_entry.id   5de87fc210d161953143b0bd06a985ae
#
_cell.length_a   1.000
_cell.length_b   1.000
_cell.length_c   1.000
_cell.angle_alpha   90.00
_cell.angle_beta   90.00
_cell.angle_gamma   90.00
#
_symmetry.space_group_name_H-M   'P 1'
#
loop_
_entity.id
_entity.type
_entity.pdbx_description
1 polymer ?
#
loop_
_entity_poly.entity_id
_entity_poly.type
_entity_poly.pdbx_seq_one_letter_code
_entity_poly.pdbx_strand_id
1 'polypeptide(L)'
;MPQSVDHLVEGFKRFQHNYFSSSSVFDTLSEGQRPSTLIIGCCDSRVHPPMLTDTAPGEVFTVRNVANLVPPCEPDNPHASVAAALEFAVLALEVEHVIVMGHSSCGGIRALMNRTAIADSALGKWLSMAEPARQHVCQHYPDADAKEQQRLAEQAAILVSLNNLLSYPWLADRVAEGSLVLHGWYFDLREGALWCYDPEQHAFTELVCPLTPVTMQAA
;
A
#
# COMPACT_ATOMS: atom_id res chain seq x y z
N MET A 1 6.03 21.86 -23.99
CA MET A 1 7.39 21.47 -23.58
C MET A 1 7.29 20.73 -22.25
N PRO A 2 8.09 19.66 -21.99
CA PRO A 2 8.09 19.02 -20.68
C PRO A 2 8.54 20.01 -19.61
N GLN A 3 7.97 19.89 -18.40
CA GLN A 3 8.38 20.71 -17.26
C GLN A 3 9.81 20.36 -16.86
N SER A 4 10.60 21.37 -16.42
CA SER A 4 11.95 21.15 -15.91
C SER A 4 11.91 20.31 -14.63
N VAL A 5 12.91 19.45 -14.44
CA VAL A 5 13.13 18.66 -13.21
C VAL A 5 14.01 19.39 -12.19
N ASP A 6 14.39 20.64 -12.44
CA ASP A 6 15.30 21.41 -11.58
C ASP A 6 14.82 21.50 -10.14
N HIS A 7 13.51 21.60 -9.93
CA HIS A 7 12.91 21.60 -8.59
C HIS A 7 13.20 20.32 -7.80
N LEU A 8 13.35 19.16 -8.47
CA LEU A 8 13.74 17.89 -7.82
C LEU A 8 15.21 17.91 -7.41
N VAL A 9 16.07 18.50 -8.26
CA VAL A 9 17.50 18.68 -7.92
C VAL A 9 17.66 19.60 -6.72
N GLU A 10 16.93 20.72 -6.68
CA GLU A 10 16.93 21.62 -5.52
C GLU A 10 16.32 20.93 -4.27
N GLY A 11 15.33 20.06 -4.46
CA GLY A 11 14.82 19.20 -3.39
C GLY A 11 15.90 18.28 -2.82
N PHE A 12 16.70 17.64 -3.69
CA PHE A 12 17.78 16.76 -3.28
C PHE A 12 18.90 17.54 -2.53
N LYS A 13 19.23 18.76 -2.96
CA LYS A 13 20.20 19.61 -2.23
C LYS A 13 19.74 19.90 -0.80
N ARG A 14 18.45 20.19 -0.60
CA ARG A 14 17.88 20.37 0.75
C ARG A 14 17.96 19.09 1.56
N PHE A 15 17.62 17.94 0.97
CA PHE A 15 17.74 16.63 1.59
C PHE A 15 19.20 16.37 2.02
N GLN A 16 20.16 16.57 1.12
CA GLN A 16 21.58 16.41 1.41
C GLN A 16 22.03 17.30 2.57
N HIS A 17 21.63 18.58 2.57
CA HIS A 17 21.94 19.50 3.65
C HIS A 17 21.37 19.02 4.99
N ASN A 18 20.11 18.58 5.01
CA ASN A 18 19.41 18.18 6.24
C ASN A 18 19.96 16.87 6.84
N TYR A 19 20.40 15.95 5.99
CA TYR A 19 20.77 14.60 6.44
C TYR A 19 22.27 14.30 6.41
N PHE A 20 23.12 15.13 5.76
CA PHE A 20 24.55 14.86 5.58
C PHE A 20 25.47 16.01 6.03
N SER A 21 24.94 17.09 6.61
CA SER A 21 25.77 18.22 7.08
C SER A 21 26.42 18.01 8.44
N SER A 22 25.98 17.02 9.21
CA SER A 22 26.57 16.59 10.49
C SER A 22 26.46 15.07 10.58
N SER A 23 26.66 14.44 11.75
CA SER A 23 26.45 12.98 11.90
C SER A 23 25.12 12.56 11.31
N SER A 24 25.17 11.70 10.29
CA SER A 24 24.02 11.33 9.47
C SER A 24 23.43 10.00 9.94
N VAL A 25 22.10 9.89 9.92
CA VAL A 25 21.43 8.59 10.05
C VAL A 25 21.93 7.60 8.99
N PHE A 26 22.38 8.10 7.83
CA PHE A 26 22.94 7.30 6.75
C PHE A 26 24.33 6.73 7.04
N ASP A 27 25.06 7.21 8.04
CA ASP A 27 26.35 6.62 8.45
C ASP A 27 26.17 5.17 8.88
N THR A 28 25.09 4.88 9.64
CA THR A 28 24.75 3.51 10.05
C THR A 28 23.98 2.75 8.95
N LEU A 29 23.08 3.42 8.23
CA LEU A 29 22.28 2.78 7.19
C LEU A 29 23.08 2.39 5.95
N SER A 30 24.26 2.99 5.73
CA SER A 30 25.17 2.60 4.65
C SER A 30 25.71 1.17 4.81
N GLU A 31 25.74 0.65 6.04
CA GLU A 31 26.19 -0.72 6.34
C GLU A 31 25.09 -1.78 6.19
N GLY A 32 23.82 -1.36 6.11
CA GLY A 32 22.68 -2.26 5.92
C GLY A 32 21.35 -1.66 6.39
N GLN A 33 20.28 -2.44 6.24
CA GLN A 33 18.94 -2.09 6.68
C GLN A 33 18.31 -3.23 7.49
N ARG A 34 17.47 -2.90 8.47
CA ARG A 34 16.73 -3.87 9.28
C ARG A 34 15.32 -3.36 9.57
N PRO A 35 14.49 -3.15 8.54
CA PRO A 35 13.11 -2.74 8.75
C PRO A 35 12.32 -3.88 9.39
N SER A 36 11.49 -3.58 10.38
CA SER A 36 10.58 -4.58 10.95
C SER A 36 9.29 -4.74 10.14
N THR A 37 9.05 -3.84 9.20
CA THR A 37 7.76 -3.72 8.50
C THR A 37 7.96 -3.55 7.00
N LEU A 38 7.20 -4.37 6.22
CA LEU A 38 6.98 -4.15 4.78
C LEU A 38 5.64 -3.45 4.57
N ILE A 39 5.64 -2.36 3.80
CA ILE A 39 4.40 -1.70 3.36
C ILE A 39 4.24 -1.84 1.85
N ILE A 40 3.14 -2.45 1.40
CA ILE A 40 2.73 -2.56 0.00
C ILE A 40 1.66 -1.51 -0.26
N GLY A 41 2.04 -0.41 -0.91
CA GLY A 41 1.19 0.73 -1.16
C GLY A 41 0.91 0.99 -2.63
N CYS A 42 -0.02 1.91 -2.90
CA CYS A 42 -0.27 2.38 -4.26
C CYS A 42 0.87 3.31 -4.76
N CYS A 43 1.13 3.27 -6.08
CA CYS A 43 2.02 4.22 -6.73
C CYS A 43 1.37 5.60 -6.98
N ASP A 44 0.13 5.81 -6.52
CA ASP A 44 -0.56 7.10 -6.56
C ASP A 44 0.31 8.18 -5.90
N SER A 45 0.53 9.31 -6.60
CA SER A 45 1.44 10.37 -6.16
C SER A 45 1.01 11.06 -4.86
N ARG A 46 -0.24 10.90 -4.45
CA ARG A 46 -0.81 11.45 -3.21
C ARG A 46 -0.60 10.53 -2.01
N VAL A 47 -0.16 9.29 -2.25
CA VAL A 47 0.04 8.27 -1.22
C VAL A 47 1.51 7.90 -1.15
N HIS A 48 2.17 8.29 -0.06
CA HIS A 48 3.58 7.99 0.18
C HIS A 48 3.71 7.36 1.57
N PRO A 49 3.78 6.02 1.69
CA PRO A 49 3.71 5.35 2.98
C PRO A 49 4.66 5.92 4.05
N PRO A 50 5.97 6.12 3.81
CA PRO A 50 6.86 6.70 4.81
C PRO A 50 6.43 8.09 5.30
N MET A 51 5.90 8.93 4.40
CA MET A 51 5.40 10.26 4.79
C MET A 51 4.09 10.15 5.62
N LEU A 52 3.22 9.20 5.28
CA LEU A 52 1.94 9.02 5.99
C LEU A 52 2.14 8.45 7.40
N THR A 53 3.19 7.69 7.61
CA THR A 53 3.51 7.05 8.89
C THR A 53 4.61 7.76 9.68
N ASP A 54 5.10 8.89 9.15
CA ASP A 54 6.22 9.69 9.74
C ASP A 54 7.45 8.82 10.08
N THR A 55 7.74 7.83 9.22
CA THR A 55 8.87 6.92 9.43
C THR A 55 10.16 7.48 8.85
N ALA A 56 11.25 7.28 9.59
CA ALA A 56 12.59 7.66 9.15
C ALA A 56 13.15 6.69 8.08
N PRO A 57 14.20 7.10 7.33
CA PRO A 57 14.89 6.18 6.44
C PRO A 57 15.38 4.93 7.17
N GLY A 58 15.13 3.76 6.58
CA GLY A 58 15.52 2.45 7.12
C GLY A 58 14.49 1.74 8.00
N GLU A 59 13.44 2.44 8.47
CA GLU A 59 12.42 1.85 9.36
C GLU A 59 11.42 0.96 8.64
N VAL A 60 11.09 1.28 7.38
CA VAL A 60 10.14 0.49 6.59
C VAL A 60 10.70 0.10 5.24
N PHE A 61 10.45 -1.14 4.83
CA PHE A 61 10.67 -1.60 3.47
C PHE A 61 9.40 -1.35 2.65
N THR A 62 9.52 -0.72 1.48
CA THR A 62 8.33 -0.26 0.76
C THR A 62 8.28 -0.81 -0.66
N VAL A 63 7.15 -1.42 -1.01
CA VAL A 63 6.78 -1.79 -2.38
C VAL A 63 5.63 -0.91 -2.83
N ARG A 64 5.69 -0.35 -4.05
CA ARG A 64 4.60 0.46 -4.61
C ARG A 64 4.25 -0.01 -6.00
N ASN A 65 2.96 -0.23 -6.23
CA ASN A 65 2.43 -0.64 -7.53
C ASN A 65 1.03 -0.04 -7.77
N VAL A 66 0.44 -0.25 -8.95
CA VAL A 66 -0.91 0.25 -9.23
C VAL A 66 -1.91 -0.51 -8.35
N ALA A 67 -2.68 0.25 -7.54
CA ALA A 67 -3.73 -0.26 -6.66
C ALA A 67 -3.24 -1.18 -5.53
N ASN A 68 -1.97 -1.08 -5.08
CA ASN A 68 -1.41 -1.86 -3.95
C ASN A 68 -1.70 -3.37 -4.01
N LEU A 69 -1.72 -3.94 -5.22
CA LEU A 69 -2.06 -5.33 -5.43
C LEU A 69 -0.88 -6.25 -5.17
N VAL A 70 -1.19 -7.42 -4.63
CA VAL A 70 -0.26 -8.54 -4.50
C VAL A 70 -0.72 -9.65 -5.46
N PRO A 71 0.14 -10.10 -6.40
CA PRO A 71 -0.19 -11.27 -7.21
C PRO A 71 -0.19 -12.54 -6.35
N PRO A 72 -0.95 -13.58 -6.73
CA PRO A 72 -0.77 -14.90 -6.14
C PRO A 72 0.63 -15.44 -6.44
N CYS A 73 1.07 -16.43 -5.65
CA CYS A 73 2.34 -17.11 -5.88
C CYS A 73 2.30 -17.87 -7.21
N GLU A 74 3.13 -17.45 -8.15
CA GLU A 74 3.32 -18.12 -9.46
C GLU A 74 4.79 -18.55 -9.57
N PRO A 75 5.12 -19.81 -9.25
CA PRO A 75 6.51 -20.30 -9.23
C PRO A 75 7.24 -20.16 -10.56
N ASP A 76 6.52 -20.20 -11.67
CA ASP A 76 7.09 -20.15 -13.02
C ASP A 76 7.23 -18.70 -13.58
N ASN A 77 6.97 -17.67 -12.76
CA ASN A 77 7.14 -16.27 -13.16
C ASN A 77 8.44 -15.68 -12.61
N PRO A 78 9.59 -15.84 -13.32
CA PRO A 78 10.90 -15.47 -12.81
C PRO A 78 11.12 -13.93 -12.72
N HIS A 79 10.20 -13.12 -13.23
CA HIS A 79 10.32 -11.65 -13.25
C HIS A 79 9.22 -10.95 -12.44
N ALA A 80 8.63 -11.63 -11.48
CA ALA A 80 7.60 -11.09 -10.61
C ALA A 80 8.20 -10.15 -9.55
N SER A 81 8.30 -8.86 -9.83
CA SER A 81 8.96 -7.88 -8.96
C SER A 81 8.35 -7.78 -7.57
N VAL A 82 7.03 -7.95 -7.43
CA VAL A 82 6.36 -7.95 -6.12
C VAL A 82 6.74 -9.20 -5.33
N ALA A 83 6.74 -10.38 -5.98
CA ALA A 83 7.14 -11.64 -5.34
C ALA A 83 8.60 -11.59 -4.86
N ALA A 84 9.51 -11.09 -5.68
CA ALA A 84 10.93 -10.94 -5.31
C ALA A 84 11.11 -9.98 -4.12
N ALA A 85 10.35 -8.88 -4.08
CA ALA A 85 10.40 -7.94 -2.96
C ALA A 85 9.82 -8.54 -1.67
N LEU A 86 8.74 -9.35 -1.78
CA LEU A 86 8.16 -10.10 -0.67
C LEU A 86 9.16 -11.11 -0.11
N GLU A 87 9.78 -11.91 -0.98
CA GLU A 87 10.77 -12.90 -0.58
C GLU A 87 11.95 -12.25 0.14
N PHE A 88 12.48 -11.17 -0.42
CA PHE A 88 13.58 -10.43 0.20
C PHE A 88 13.18 -9.86 1.57
N ALA A 89 12.01 -9.24 1.69
CA ALA A 89 11.54 -8.67 2.96
C ALA A 89 11.31 -9.75 4.03
N VAL A 90 10.69 -10.88 3.65
CA VAL A 90 10.28 -11.90 4.62
C VAL A 90 11.43 -12.87 4.96
N LEU A 91 12.24 -13.27 3.97
CA LEU A 91 13.29 -14.26 4.18
C LEU A 91 14.67 -13.66 4.47
N ALA A 92 15.02 -12.53 3.85
CA ALA A 92 16.35 -11.93 4.03
C ALA A 92 16.36 -10.81 5.09
N LEU A 93 15.31 -9.96 5.15
CA LEU A 93 15.19 -8.89 6.15
C LEU A 93 14.43 -9.34 7.39
N GLU A 94 13.72 -10.47 7.32
CA GLU A 94 12.96 -11.07 8.43
C GLU A 94 11.94 -10.12 9.06
N VAL A 95 11.24 -9.32 8.22
CA VAL A 95 10.21 -8.39 8.71
C VAL A 95 9.16 -9.13 9.54
N GLU A 96 8.62 -8.45 10.56
CA GLU A 96 7.61 -8.98 11.48
C GLU A 96 6.19 -8.59 11.06
N HIS A 97 6.06 -7.56 10.22
CA HIS A 97 4.77 -7.06 9.76
C HIS A 97 4.75 -6.84 8.24
N VAL A 98 3.64 -7.23 7.60
CA VAL A 98 3.32 -6.87 6.23
C VAL A 98 2.00 -6.11 6.20
N ILE A 99 2.04 -4.90 5.67
CA ILE A 99 0.88 -4.02 5.56
C ILE A 99 0.51 -3.85 4.09
N VAL A 100 -0.71 -4.22 3.71
CA VAL A 100 -1.29 -3.84 2.42
C VAL A 100 -2.07 -2.54 2.64
N MET A 101 -1.56 -1.42 2.12
CA MET A 101 -2.12 -0.09 2.30
C MET A 101 -2.85 0.37 1.03
N GLY A 102 -4.18 0.29 1.03
CA GLY A 102 -5.05 0.90 0.04
C GLY A 102 -5.43 2.34 0.40
N HIS A 103 -6.14 3.00 -0.50
CA HIS A 103 -6.55 4.40 -0.27
C HIS A 103 -7.82 4.76 -1.04
N SER A 104 -8.52 5.77 -0.57
CA SER A 104 -9.70 6.31 -1.23
C SER A 104 -9.37 6.98 -2.57
N SER A 105 -10.31 6.94 -3.50
CA SER A 105 -10.19 7.53 -4.84
C SER A 105 -9.02 6.97 -5.67
N CYS A 106 -8.73 5.66 -5.53
CA CYS A 106 -7.69 4.98 -6.28
C CYS A 106 -8.02 4.92 -7.78
N GLY A 107 -7.11 5.45 -8.61
CA GLY A 107 -7.29 5.47 -10.07
C GLY A 107 -7.30 4.06 -10.69
N GLY A 108 -6.51 3.13 -10.15
CA GLY A 108 -6.47 1.74 -10.59
C GLY A 108 -7.79 1.02 -10.32
N ILE A 109 -8.31 1.11 -9.09
CA ILE A 109 -9.59 0.49 -8.72
C ILE A 109 -10.75 1.13 -9.49
N ARG A 110 -10.74 2.44 -9.71
CA ARG A 110 -11.73 3.11 -10.57
C ARG A 110 -11.69 2.57 -12.00
N ALA A 111 -10.50 2.35 -12.57
CA ALA A 111 -10.37 1.77 -13.92
C ALA A 111 -10.90 0.33 -13.97
N LEU A 112 -10.70 -0.47 -12.92
CA LEU A 112 -11.26 -1.82 -12.78
C LEU A 112 -12.80 -1.77 -12.70
N MET A 113 -13.37 -0.95 -11.82
CA MET A 113 -14.82 -0.84 -11.63
C MET A 113 -15.52 -0.40 -12.92
N ASN A 114 -14.97 0.60 -13.61
CA ASN A 114 -15.54 1.15 -14.84
C ASN A 114 -15.16 0.35 -16.11
N ARG A 115 -14.34 -0.70 -16.00
CA ARG A 115 -13.81 -1.49 -17.14
C ARG A 115 -13.16 -0.63 -18.20
N THR A 116 -12.45 0.43 -17.80
CA THR A 116 -11.79 1.35 -18.74
C THR A 116 -10.38 0.90 -19.13
N ALA A 117 -9.78 -0.04 -18.39
CA ALA A 117 -8.51 -0.64 -18.79
C ALA A 117 -8.73 -1.63 -19.93
N ILE A 118 -7.89 -1.53 -20.97
CA ILE A 118 -7.90 -2.48 -22.09
C ILE A 118 -7.45 -3.85 -21.56
N ALA A 119 -8.26 -4.89 -21.73
CA ALA A 119 -8.06 -6.21 -21.12
C ALA A 119 -6.67 -6.81 -21.42
N ASP A 120 -6.19 -6.71 -22.64
CA ASP A 120 -4.88 -7.25 -23.07
C ASP A 120 -3.70 -6.32 -22.80
N SER A 121 -3.94 -5.12 -22.29
CA SER A 121 -2.86 -4.22 -21.87
C SER A 121 -2.19 -4.70 -20.59
N ALA A 122 -0.97 -4.22 -20.32
CA ALA A 122 -0.27 -4.51 -19.07
C ALA A 122 -1.11 -4.08 -17.85
N LEU A 123 -1.77 -2.91 -17.94
CA LEU A 123 -2.66 -2.43 -16.87
C LEU A 123 -3.89 -3.32 -16.69
N GLY A 124 -4.53 -3.74 -17.80
CA GLY A 124 -5.71 -4.62 -17.74
C GLY A 124 -5.39 -5.97 -17.11
N LYS A 125 -4.29 -6.60 -17.55
CA LYS A 125 -3.79 -7.86 -16.97
C LYS A 125 -3.42 -7.70 -15.50
N TRP A 126 -2.81 -6.60 -15.12
CA TRP A 126 -2.49 -6.30 -13.73
C TRP A 126 -3.75 -6.16 -12.87
N LEU A 127 -4.70 -5.34 -13.31
CA LEU A 127 -5.94 -5.09 -12.55
C LEU A 127 -6.86 -6.31 -12.49
N SER A 128 -6.75 -7.27 -13.44
CA SER A 128 -7.57 -8.49 -13.40
C SER A 128 -7.38 -9.33 -12.14
N MET A 129 -6.25 -9.19 -11.44
CA MET A 129 -6.03 -9.81 -10.14
C MET A 129 -7.02 -9.35 -9.07
N ALA A 130 -7.55 -8.12 -9.20
CA ALA A 130 -8.57 -7.58 -8.29
C ALA A 130 -10.00 -7.77 -8.81
N GLU A 131 -10.22 -8.50 -9.92
CA GLU A 131 -11.56 -8.81 -10.43
C GLU A 131 -12.48 -9.46 -9.37
N PRO A 132 -12.00 -10.35 -8.47
CA PRO A 132 -12.83 -10.86 -7.38
C PRO A 132 -13.41 -9.75 -6.48
N ALA A 133 -12.64 -8.69 -6.20
CA ALA A 133 -13.13 -7.55 -5.43
C ALA A 133 -14.25 -6.79 -6.16
N ARG A 134 -14.09 -6.55 -7.47
CA ARG A 134 -15.13 -5.93 -8.29
C ARG A 134 -16.41 -6.77 -8.33
N GLN A 135 -16.29 -8.08 -8.56
CA GLN A 135 -17.43 -9.01 -8.62
C GLN A 135 -18.17 -9.02 -7.30
N HIS A 136 -17.45 -9.12 -6.18
CA HIS A 136 -18.03 -9.08 -4.84
C HIS A 136 -18.90 -7.82 -4.65
N VAL A 137 -18.36 -6.64 -4.97
CA VAL A 137 -19.08 -5.37 -4.80
C VAL A 137 -20.30 -5.29 -5.71
N CYS A 138 -20.16 -5.62 -7.00
CA CYS A 138 -21.28 -5.60 -7.93
C CYS A 138 -22.40 -6.56 -7.55
N GLN A 139 -22.08 -7.69 -6.92
CA GLN A 139 -23.03 -8.70 -6.49
C GLN A 139 -23.75 -8.34 -5.19
N HIS A 140 -23.00 -7.83 -4.19
CA HIS A 140 -23.56 -7.63 -2.85
C HIS A 140 -24.02 -6.19 -2.59
N TYR A 141 -23.57 -5.23 -3.40
CA TYR A 141 -23.91 -3.82 -3.24
C TYR A 141 -24.38 -3.19 -4.58
N PRO A 142 -25.36 -3.83 -5.28
CA PRO A 142 -25.80 -3.36 -6.61
C PRO A 142 -26.47 -1.99 -6.57
N ASP A 143 -27.09 -1.64 -5.45
CA ASP A 143 -27.85 -0.39 -5.26
C ASP A 143 -26.97 0.75 -4.69
N ALA A 144 -25.73 0.48 -4.32
CA ALA A 144 -24.80 1.51 -3.87
C ALA A 144 -24.40 2.42 -5.04
N ASP A 145 -24.23 3.70 -4.77
CA ASP A 145 -23.76 4.63 -5.80
C ASP A 145 -22.30 4.32 -6.24
N ALA A 146 -21.90 4.87 -7.38
CA ALA A 146 -20.60 4.56 -7.97
C ALA A 146 -19.40 4.93 -7.05
N LYS A 147 -19.56 5.94 -6.19
CA LYS A 147 -18.51 6.36 -5.24
C LYS A 147 -18.38 5.35 -4.12
N GLU A 148 -19.51 4.90 -3.59
CA GLU A 148 -19.56 3.89 -2.54
C GLU A 148 -19.10 2.52 -3.07
N GLN A 149 -19.51 2.11 -4.26
CA GLN A 149 -19.02 0.89 -4.90
C GLN A 149 -17.50 0.94 -5.11
N GLN A 150 -16.95 2.09 -5.51
CA GLN A 150 -15.50 2.27 -5.63
C GLN A 150 -14.81 2.13 -4.28
N ARG A 151 -15.31 2.76 -3.22
CA ARG A 151 -14.77 2.67 -1.86
C ARG A 151 -14.75 1.21 -1.36
N LEU A 152 -15.85 0.51 -1.53
CA LEU A 152 -15.97 -0.90 -1.16
C LEU A 152 -15.00 -1.79 -1.96
N ALA A 153 -14.82 -1.51 -3.26
CA ALA A 153 -13.87 -2.25 -4.09
C ALA A 153 -12.42 -1.96 -3.71
N GLU A 154 -12.08 -0.74 -3.29
CA GLU A 154 -10.76 -0.38 -2.76
C GLU A 154 -10.44 -1.20 -1.51
N GLN A 155 -11.38 -1.33 -0.59
CA GLN A 155 -11.24 -2.15 0.61
C GLN A 155 -11.19 -3.65 0.28
N ALA A 156 -12.08 -4.13 -0.60
CA ALA A 156 -12.09 -5.53 -1.01
C ALA A 156 -10.78 -5.95 -1.74
N ALA A 157 -10.17 -5.06 -2.51
CA ALA A 157 -8.89 -5.32 -3.17
C ALA A 157 -7.74 -5.50 -2.17
N ILE A 158 -7.78 -4.83 -1.01
CA ILE A 158 -6.85 -5.08 0.09
C ILE A 158 -7.00 -6.53 0.58
N LEU A 159 -8.22 -7.00 0.78
CA LEU A 159 -8.49 -8.38 1.24
C LEU A 159 -8.05 -9.43 0.21
N VAL A 160 -8.27 -9.16 -1.09
CA VAL A 160 -7.73 -10.00 -2.16
C VAL A 160 -6.21 -10.08 -2.07
N SER A 161 -5.53 -8.96 -1.88
CA SER A 161 -4.07 -8.92 -1.74
C SER A 161 -3.58 -9.64 -0.49
N LEU A 162 -4.26 -9.51 0.66
CA LEU A 162 -3.94 -10.26 1.89
C LEU A 162 -4.09 -11.77 1.68
N ASN A 163 -5.16 -12.19 0.99
CA ASN A 163 -5.34 -13.60 0.67
C ASN A 163 -4.25 -14.14 -0.29
N ASN A 164 -3.85 -13.34 -1.27
CA ASN A 164 -2.77 -13.70 -2.18
C ASN A 164 -1.42 -13.80 -1.47
N LEU A 165 -1.14 -13.01 -0.42
CA LEU A 165 0.05 -13.18 0.42
C LEU A 165 0.12 -14.59 1.01
N LEU A 166 -0.99 -15.14 1.46
CA LEU A 166 -1.04 -16.48 2.03
C LEU A 166 -0.84 -17.62 1.00
N SER A 167 -0.84 -17.31 -0.30
CA SER A 167 -0.48 -18.28 -1.33
C SER A 167 1.03 -18.55 -1.45
N TYR A 168 1.87 -17.71 -0.83
CA TYR A 168 3.31 -17.91 -0.73
C TYR A 168 3.62 -18.84 0.45
N PRO A 169 4.10 -20.09 0.25
CA PRO A 169 4.25 -21.07 1.34
C PRO A 169 5.12 -20.56 2.49
N TRP A 170 6.28 -20.00 2.18
CA TRP A 170 7.23 -19.49 3.17
C TRP A 170 6.69 -18.28 3.98
N LEU A 171 5.75 -17.52 3.42
CA LEU A 171 5.07 -16.43 4.14
C LEU A 171 3.94 -17.00 5.01
N ALA A 172 3.13 -17.92 4.46
CA ALA A 172 2.05 -18.59 5.19
C ALA A 172 2.58 -19.37 6.42
N ASP A 173 3.74 -20.02 6.30
CA ASP A 173 4.39 -20.71 7.41
C ASP A 173 4.73 -19.72 8.53
N ARG A 174 5.34 -18.58 8.24
CA ARG A 174 5.66 -17.56 9.24
C ARG A 174 4.42 -16.94 9.90
N VAL A 175 3.33 -16.78 9.15
CA VAL A 175 2.04 -16.34 9.72
C VAL A 175 1.48 -17.39 10.66
N ALA A 176 1.52 -18.67 10.28
CA ALA A 176 1.06 -19.78 11.12
C ALA A 176 1.88 -19.94 12.41
N GLU A 177 3.18 -19.66 12.35
CA GLU A 177 4.08 -19.64 13.51
C GLU A 177 3.92 -18.42 14.41
N GLY A 178 3.15 -17.38 13.96
CA GLY A 178 2.98 -16.13 14.69
C GLY A 178 4.20 -15.19 14.63
N SER A 179 5.19 -15.49 13.76
CA SER A 179 6.39 -14.65 13.56
C SER A 179 6.21 -13.57 12.49
N LEU A 180 5.07 -13.55 11.80
CA LEU A 180 4.70 -12.54 10.82
C LEU A 180 3.21 -12.20 10.96
N VAL A 181 2.89 -10.90 11.00
CA VAL A 181 1.52 -10.41 11.09
C VAL A 181 1.14 -9.64 9.83
N LEU A 182 -0.03 -9.97 9.26
CA LEU A 182 -0.58 -9.29 8.09
C LEU A 182 -1.59 -8.24 8.51
N HIS A 183 -1.53 -7.06 7.87
CA HIS A 183 -2.44 -5.94 8.14
C HIS A 183 -3.04 -5.42 6.83
N GLY A 184 -4.34 -5.14 6.84
CA GLY A 184 -5.03 -4.42 5.78
C GLY A 184 -5.34 -3.00 6.23
N TRP A 185 -4.69 -2.00 5.64
CA TRP A 185 -4.92 -0.59 5.97
C TRP A 185 -5.60 0.13 4.81
N TYR A 186 -6.51 1.03 5.15
CA TYR A 186 -7.19 1.88 4.18
C TYR A 186 -7.11 3.35 4.60
N PHE A 187 -6.44 4.15 3.78
CA PHE A 187 -6.24 5.57 4.00
C PHE A 187 -7.29 6.41 3.26
N ASP A 188 -8.08 7.20 3.98
CA ASP A 188 -8.97 8.16 3.37
C ASP A 188 -8.27 9.50 3.10
N LEU A 189 -8.10 9.80 1.80
CA LEU A 189 -7.43 11.02 1.32
C LEU A 189 -8.19 12.32 1.64
N ARG A 190 -9.48 12.27 1.94
CA ARG A 190 -10.30 13.45 2.20
C ARG A 190 -10.33 13.78 3.68
N GLU A 191 -10.47 12.73 4.48
CA GLU A 191 -10.67 12.86 5.92
C GLU A 191 -9.36 12.75 6.69
N GLY A 192 -8.29 12.28 6.05
CA GLY A 192 -7.02 12.00 6.72
C GLY A 192 -7.13 10.86 7.73
N ALA A 193 -8.16 10.02 7.59
CA ALA A 193 -8.42 8.90 8.47
C ALA A 193 -7.69 7.64 8.00
N LEU A 194 -7.28 6.81 8.95
CA LEU A 194 -6.72 5.49 8.69
C LEU A 194 -7.64 4.42 9.29
N TRP A 195 -8.02 3.47 8.45
CA TRP A 195 -8.85 2.32 8.82
C TRP A 195 -8.02 1.05 8.77
N CYS A 196 -8.27 0.12 9.69
CA CYS A 196 -7.64 -1.20 9.72
C CYS A 196 -8.70 -2.29 9.58
N TYR A 197 -8.41 -3.29 8.77
CA TYR A 197 -9.25 -4.48 8.69
C TYR A 197 -9.15 -5.28 9.99
N ASP A 198 -10.30 -5.51 10.61
CA ASP A 198 -10.47 -6.36 11.78
C ASP A 198 -11.01 -7.72 11.32
N PRO A 199 -10.21 -8.80 11.42
CA PRO A 199 -10.65 -10.13 10.99
C PRO A 199 -11.76 -10.73 11.88
N GLU A 200 -11.91 -10.30 13.14
CA GLU A 200 -12.97 -10.79 14.01
C GLU A 200 -14.32 -10.17 13.65
N GLN A 201 -14.33 -8.90 13.28
CA GLN A 201 -15.52 -8.17 12.86
C GLN A 201 -15.80 -8.31 11.36
N HIS A 202 -14.87 -8.85 10.57
CA HIS A 202 -14.92 -8.87 9.10
C HIS A 202 -15.17 -7.49 8.49
N ALA A 203 -14.62 -6.44 9.09
CA ALA A 203 -14.88 -5.05 8.72
C ALA A 203 -13.62 -4.18 8.84
N PHE A 204 -13.61 -3.07 8.12
CA PHE A 204 -12.63 -2.01 8.36
C PHE A 204 -13.13 -1.12 9.49
N THR A 205 -12.33 -1.00 10.53
CA THR A 205 -12.59 -0.16 11.71
C THR A 205 -11.60 1.01 11.73
N GLU A 206 -12.02 2.14 12.28
CA GLU A 206 -11.14 3.31 12.39
C GLU A 206 -9.98 3.04 13.34
N LEU A 207 -8.77 3.16 12.80
CA LEU A 207 -7.53 3.10 13.58
C LEU A 207 -7.10 4.51 14.02
N VAL A 208 -7.26 5.50 13.13
CA VAL A 208 -7.02 6.91 13.41
C VAL A 208 -8.20 7.71 12.85
N CYS A 209 -8.94 8.36 13.73
CA CYS A 209 -10.12 9.17 13.38
C CYS A 209 -9.73 10.45 12.62
N PRO A 210 -10.65 11.03 11.82
CA PRO A 210 -10.47 12.35 11.24
C PRO A 210 -10.22 13.41 12.30
N LEU A 211 -9.33 14.37 12.00
CA LEU A 211 -9.15 15.53 12.89
C LEU A 211 -10.44 16.37 12.90
N THR A 212 -11.01 16.57 14.06
CA THR A 212 -12.11 17.54 14.22
C THR A 212 -11.56 18.93 13.96
N PRO A 213 -12.17 19.74 13.04
CA PRO A 213 -11.75 21.10 12.87
C PRO A 213 -11.81 21.85 14.21
N VAL A 214 -10.68 22.38 14.65
CA VAL A 214 -10.68 23.28 15.82
C VAL A 214 -11.43 24.54 15.39
N THR A 215 -12.66 24.70 15.81
CA THR A 215 -13.37 25.96 15.70
C THR A 215 -12.61 26.96 16.58
N MET A 216 -11.79 27.82 15.93
CA MET A 216 -11.26 28.99 16.62
C MET A 216 -12.47 29.81 17.06
N GLN A 217 -12.81 29.72 18.35
CA GLN A 217 -13.68 30.70 18.95
C GLN A 217 -12.92 32.03 18.87
N ALA A 218 -13.45 32.93 18.04
CA ALA A 218 -12.97 34.31 18.02
C ALA A 218 -13.12 34.88 19.44
N ALA A 219 -11.99 35.25 20.04
CA ALA A 219 -11.94 36.00 21.28
C ALA A 219 -12.29 37.47 21.01
#